data_79494273328f866c1f1a38b979c8969a
#
_entry.id   79494273328f866c1f1a38b979c8969a
#
_cell.length_a   1.000
_cell.length_b   1.000
_cell.length_c   1.000
_cell.angle_alpha   90.00
_cell.angle_beta   90.00
_cell.angle_gamma   90.00
#
_symmetry.space_group_name_H-M   'P 1'
#
loop_
_entity.id
_entity.type
_entity.pdbx_description
1 polymer ?
#
loop_
_entity_poly.entity_id
_entity_poly.type
_entity_poly.pdbx_seq_one_letter_code
_entity_poly.pdbx_strand_id
1 'polypeptide(L)'
;MNFEETNGIQTGSGIKLVIYGQEGVGKSSLAAQLPGAVFLDCEGSTSKMNVRRLPKPTSWEMLQQELQFVLESHVQRQYQTVIIDTFDWAERLAIAQLCSKHNVNGIEGFGYGKGWEYEAEEIGRFLDSTERLIQAGIHVALLCHAITRKASLPEIDAEYDHWELKLGNKTTNKIAPLLKEWSDITLFLAFQTHVIATDDKGKKHKATACNRVMYTTKSAWWDAKNRFGLPEMLPLEYASIASLFATPPAPAPVSKAQQLVEQAQAAGLPTEQDFATATPIVTTPDSLDGIFPQLAQLMEANHVSPEELQQVVGEKGYFPADMPVNQYPQDFVEGWCIPWWKNIFDLIQQNRNVPF
;
A
#
# COMPACT_ATOMS: atom_id res chain seq x y z
N MET A 1 5.45 -14.42 -31.56
CA MET A 1 5.20 -13.97 -30.17
C MET A 1 3.71 -13.70 -30.08
N ASN A 2 3.03 -14.36 -29.16
CA ASN A 2 1.64 -14.02 -28.82
C ASN A 2 1.68 -13.08 -27.64
N PHE A 3 1.02 -11.94 -27.73
CA PHE A 3 0.85 -10.99 -26.63
C PHE A 3 -0.55 -11.21 -26.06
N GLU A 4 -0.63 -11.43 -24.76
CA GLU A 4 -1.91 -11.52 -24.03
C GLU A 4 -2.19 -10.18 -23.36
N GLU A 5 -3.37 -9.63 -23.60
CA GLU A 5 -3.85 -8.43 -22.93
C GLU A 5 -4.49 -8.81 -21.60
N THR A 6 -4.09 -8.12 -20.52
CA THR A 6 -4.67 -8.31 -19.19
C THR A 6 -5.38 -7.05 -18.75
N ASN A 7 -6.62 -7.18 -18.27
CA ASN A 7 -7.44 -6.08 -17.77
C ASN A 7 -7.55 -6.15 -16.24
N GLY A 8 -7.62 -4.99 -15.60
CA GLY A 8 -7.84 -4.86 -14.16
C GLY A 8 -6.58 -4.98 -13.32
N ILE A 9 -6.77 -5.09 -11.99
CA ILE A 9 -5.69 -5.25 -11.02
C ILE A 9 -5.14 -6.68 -11.12
N GLN A 10 -3.84 -6.82 -11.32
CA GLN A 10 -3.20 -8.13 -11.28
C GLN A 10 -3.21 -8.66 -9.85
N THR A 11 -4.08 -9.64 -9.61
CA THR A 11 -4.16 -10.35 -8.32
C THR A 11 -3.16 -11.49 -8.30
N GLY A 12 -2.54 -11.73 -7.14
CA GLY A 12 -1.61 -12.84 -6.93
C GLY A 12 -0.13 -12.50 -7.09
N SER A 13 0.23 -11.29 -7.54
CA SER A 13 1.61 -10.81 -7.48
C SER A 13 1.98 -10.32 -6.09
N GLY A 14 3.25 -10.43 -5.71
CA GLY A 14 3.78 -9.85 -4.47
C GLY A 14 3.75 -8.32 -4.50
N ILE A 15 3.89 -7.70 -3.34
CA ILE A 15 3.94 -6.25 -3.16
C ILE A 15 5.38 -5.81 -2.94
N LYS A 16 5.79 -4.72 -3.55
CA LYS A 16 7.08 -4.06 -3.38
C LYS A 16 6.97 -2.99 -2.30
N LEU A 17 7.54 -3.25 -1.12
CA LEU A 17 7.48 -2.34 0.02
C LEU A 17 8.83 -1.70 0.28
N VAL A 18 8.82 -0.41 0.57
CA VAL A 18 9.93 0.30 1.22
C VAL A 18 9.41 0.87 2.54
N ILE A 19 10.09 0.54 3.63
CA ILE A 19 9.75 1.00 4.98
C ILE A 19 10.97 1.70 5.55
N TYR A 20 10.87 3.00 5.80
CA TYR A 20 12.01 3.73 6.32
C TYR A 20 11.63 4.62 7.51
N GLY A 21 12.61 4.97 8.31
CA GLY A 21 12.39 5.79 9.50
C GLY A 21 13.61 5.80 10.43
N GLN A 22 13.52 6.59 11.49
CA GLN A 22 14.56 6.73 12.48
C GLN A 22 14.91 5.39 13.14
N GLU A 23 16.09 5.30 13.73
CA GLU A 23 16.48 4.18 14.56
C GLU A 23 15.50 4.02 15.75
N GLY A 24 15.14 2.77 16.06
CA GLY A 24 14.23 2.47 17.18
C GLY A 24 12.74 2.81 16.95
N VAL A 25 12.34 3.35 15.78
CA VAL A 25 10.93 3.69 15.53
C VAL A 25 10.03 2.46 15.44
N GLY A 26 10.57 1.28 15.08
CA GLY A 26 9.83 0.02 15.05
C GLY A 26 9.73 -0.63 13.65
N LYS A 27 10.64 -0.30 12.71
CA LYS A 27 10.67 -0.89 11.36
C LYS A 27 10.63 -2.42 11.37
N SER A 28 11.63 -3.05 12.01
CA SER A 28 11.74 -4.51 12.09
C SER A 28 10.57 -5.16 12.84
N SER A 29 10.04 -4.48 13.88
CA SER A 29 8.87 -4.96 14.63
C SER A 29 7.58 -4.95 13.80
N LEU A 30 7.39 -3.96 12.93
CA LEU A 30 6.29 -3.92 11.98
C LEU A 30 6.47 -5.01 10.92
N ALA A 31 7.65 -5.08 10.32
CA ALA A 31 7.96 -6.04 9.25
C ALA A 31 7.85 -7.50 9.73
N ALA A 32 8.17 -7.77 11.00
CA ALA A 32 8.04 -9.11 11.59
C ALA A 32 6.59 -9.64 11.63
N GLN A 33 5.60 -8.77 11.52
CA GLN A 33 4.18 -9.11 11.51
C GLN A 33 3.64 -9.37 10.10
N LEU A 34 4.42 -9.11 9.05
CA LEU A 34 4.03 -9.40 7.68
C LEU A 34 3.82 -10.90 7.47
N PRO A 35 2.89 -11.31 6.58
CA PRO A 35 2.57 -12.72 6.39
C PRO A 35 3.80 -13.50 5.93
N GLY A 36 4.00 -14.67 6.52
CA GLY A 36 5.07 -15.58 6.13
C GLY A 36 6.47 -14.97 6.12
N ALA A 37 6.75 -14.00 6.98
CA ALA A 37 7.98 -13.21 7.02
C ALA A 37 9.26 -14.03 7.21
N VAL A 38 10.27 -13.77 6.39
CA VAL A 38 11.65 -14.26 6.57
C VAL A 38 12.62 -13.08 6.40
N PHE A 39 13.55 -12.95 7.35
CA PHE A 39 14.53 -11.86 7.37
C PHE A 39 15.85 -12.28 6.72
N LEU A 40 16.38 -11.41 5.89
CA LEU A 40 17.76 -11.33 5.44
C LEU A 40 18.39 -10.16 6.22
N ASP A 41 18.94 -10.50 7.40
CA ASP A 41 19.39 -9.50 8.39
C ASP A 41 20.82 -9.04 8.09
N CYS A 42 20.96 -8.03 7.24
CA CYS A 42 22.25 -7.46 6.86
C CYS A 42 22.92 -6.67 8.00
N GLU A 43 22.12 -6.08 8.90
CA GLU A 43 22.63 -5.30 10.02
C GLU A 43 23.02 -6.20 11.21
N GLY A 44 22.25 -7.25 11.49
CA GLY A 44 22.38 -8.10 12.66
C GLY A 44 21.48 -7.67 13.82
N SER A 45 20.49 -6.84 13.56
CA SER A 45 19.58 -6.24 14.56
C SER A 45 18.53 -7.21 15.09
N THR A 46 18.17 -8.24 14.30
CA THR A 46 17.08 -9.16 14.65
C THR A 46 17.47 -10.28 15.61
N SER A 47 18.74 -10.38 16.02
CA SER A 47 19.25 -11.48 16.88
C SER A 47 18.49 -11.66 18.19
N LYS A 48 17.84 -10.63 18.70
CA LYS A 48 17.01 -10.64 19.92
C LYS A 48 15.50 -10.70 19.65
N MET A 49 15.10 -10.86 18.38
CA MET A 49 13.70 -10.95 17.99
C MET A 49 13.33 -12.41 17.72
N ASN A 50 12.10 -12.79 18.07
CA ASN A 50 11.56 -14.11 17.71
C ASN A 50 11.01 -14.09 16.29
N VAL A 51 11.90 -14.18 15.29
CA VAL A 51 11.57 -14.13 13.87
C VAL A 51 12.31 -15.21 13.09
N ARG A 52 11.75 -15.61 11.95
CA ARG A 52 12.47 -16.46 11.00
C ARG A 52 13.52 -15.60 10.27
N ARG A 53 14.75 -16.07 10.22
CA ARG A 53 15.84 -15.40 9.50
C ARG A 53 16.75 -16.40 8.83
N LEU A 54 17.37 -16.01 7.74
CA LEU A 54 18.49 -16.71 7.13
C LEU A 54 19.80 -16.30 7.84
N PRO A 55 20.92 -16.98 7.61
CA PRO A 55 22.21 -16.56 8.11
C PRO A 55 22.50 -15.10 7.73
N LYS A 56 23.24 -14.35 8.56
CA LYS A 56 23.59 -12.98 8.23
C LYS A 56 24.45 -12.95 6.96
N PRO A 57 24.02 -12.28 5.88
CA PRO A 57 24.81 -12.21 4.65
C PRO A 57 26.12 -11.44 4.89
N THR A 58 27.25 -12.05 4.51
CA THR A 58 28.58 -11.48 4.64
C THR A 58 29.11 -10.89 3.33
N SER A 59 28.39 -11.10 2.23
CA SER A 59 28.68 -10.56 0.91
C SER A 59 27.40 -10.28 0.14
N TRP A 60 27.49 -9.44 -0.88
CA TRP A 60 26.39 -9.16 -1.79
C TRP A 60 25.92 -10.39 -2.56
N GLU A 61 26.87 -11.24 -2.95
CA GLU A 61 26.60 -12.51 -3.61
C GLU A 61 25.80 -13.45 -2.69
N MET A 62 26.18 -13.55 -1.41
CA MET A 62 25.42 -14.35 -0.44
C MET A 62 23.98 -13.83 -0.28
N LEU A 63 23.77 -12.52 -0.22
CA LEU A 63 22.44 -11.94 -0.16
C LEU A 63 21.59 -12.33 -1.39
N GLN A 64 22.19 -12.31 -2.58
CA GLN A 64 21.52 -12.75 -3.81
C GLN A 64 21.20 -14.26 -3.80
N GLN A 65 22.09 -15.08 -3.27
CA GLN A 65 21.87 -16.52 -3.09
C GLN A 65 20.75 -16.79 -2.08
N GLU A 66 20.64 -16.00 -1.03
CA GLU A 66 19.54 -16.09 -0.06
C GLU A 66 18.19 -15.74 -0.68
N LEU A 67 18.11 -14.71 -1.54
CA LEU A 67 16.90 -14.42 -2.30
C LEU A 67 16.50 -15.58 -3.21
N GLN A 68 17.47 -16.17 -3.91
CA GLN A 68 17.21 -17.34 -4.75
C GLN A 68 16.73 -18.52 -3.93
N PHE A 69 17.33 -18.77 -2.76
CA PHE A 69 16.88 -19.81 -1.84
C PHE A 69 15.44 -19.59 -1.35
N VAL A 70 15.06 -18.33 -1.04
CA VAL A 70 13.67 -18.01 -0.67
C VAL A 70 12.74 -18.33 -1.83
N LEU A 71 13.07 -17.93 -3.06
CA LEU A 71 12.27 -18.21 -4.25
C LEU A 71 12.06 -19.71 -4.46
N GLU A 72 13.11 -20.53 -4.31
CA GLU A 72 13.05 -21.97 -4.53
C GLU A 72 12.32 -22.74 -3.43
N SER A 73 12.36 -22.22 -2.20
CA SER A 73 11.83 -22.90 -1.02
C SER A 73 10.53 -22.31 -0.46
N HIS A 74 9.96 -21.26 -1.09
CA HIS A 74 8.86 -20.49 -0.49
C HIS A 74 7.61 -21.34 -0.21
N VAL A 75 7.22 -22.25 -1.11
CA VAL A 75 6.04 -23.10 -0.93
C VAL A 75 6.25 -24.04 0.26
N GLN A 76 7.39 -24.75 0.30
CA GLN A 76 7.69 -25.75 1.35
C GLN A 76 7.84 -25.09 2.73
N ARG A 77 8.39 -23.86 2.77
CA ARG A 77 8.69 -23.13 4.00
C ARG A 77 7.61 -22.11 4.36
N GLN A 78 6.60 -21.98 3.50
CA GLN A 78 5.53 -20.99 3.66
C GLN A 78 6.08 -19.57 3.81
N TYR A 79 7.08 -19.21 2.99
CA TYR A 79 7.55 -17.84 2.88
C TYR A 79 6.59 -17.06 1.99
N GLN A 80 6.06 -15.95 2.49
CA GLN A 80 5.18 -15.03 1.76
C GLN A 80 5.78 -13.63 1.68
N THR A 81 6.69 -13.28 2.59
CA THR A 81 7.39 -12.00 2.59
C THR A 81 8.86 -12.20 2.88
N VAL A 82 9.72 -11.69 2.01
CA VAL A 82 11.15 -11.54 2.27
C VAL A 82 11.45 -10.12 2.72
N ILE A 83 12.21 -9.98 3.81
CA ILE A 83 12.53 -8.70 4.44
C ILE A 83 14.03 -8.53 4.43
N ILE A 84 14.53 -7.44 3.84
CA ILE A 84 15.95 -7.05 3.91
C ILE A 84 16.09 -5.98 5.00
N ASP A 85 16.75 -6.33 6.10
CA ASP A 85 16.88 -5.49 7.29
C ASP A 85 18.36 -5.24 7.62
N THR A 86 18.96 -4.08 7.29
CA THR A 86 18.39 -2.99 6.50
C THR A 86 19.06 -2.88 5.16
N PHE A 87 18.40 -2.25 4.18
CA PHE A 87 18.93 -2.13 2.83
C PHE A 87 20.15 -1.18 2.75
N ASP A 88 20.25 -0.21 3.65
CA ASP A 88 21.44 0.63 3.77
C ASP A 88 22.70 -0.16 4.24
N TRP A 89 22.51 -1.29 4.94
CA TRP A 89 23.59 -2.24 5.22
C TRP A 89 23.85 -3.17 4.02
N ALA A 90 22.81 -3.56 3.29
CA ALA A 90 22.96 -4.32 2.05
C ALA A 90 23.71 -3.51 0.96
N GLU A 91 23.45 -2.21 0.85
CA GLU A 91 24.18 -1.28 -0.02
C GLU A 91 25.71 -1.32 0.21
N ARG A 92 26.14 -1.41 1.47
CA ARG A 92 27.56 -1.56 1.80
C ARG A 92 28.18 -2.85 1.25
N LEU A 93 27.40 -3.94 1.23
CA LEU A 93 27.87 -5.21 0.63
C LEU A 93 28.01 -5.07 -0.88
N ALA A 94 27.09 -4.37 -1.55
CA ALA A 94 27.18 -4.07 -2.98
C ALA A 94 28.42 -3.24 -3.31
N ILE A 95 28.65 -2.15 -2.55
CA ILE A 95 29.85 -1.31 -2.69
C ILE A 95 31.13 -2.12 -2.50
N ALA A 96 31.19 -2.95 -1.45
CA ALA A 96 32.37 -3.77 -1.17
C ALA A 96 32.66 -4.76 -2.32
N GLN A 97 31.64 -5.37 -2.89
CA GLN A 97 31.78 -6.26 -4.04
C GLN A 97 32.26 -5.50 -5.28
N LEU A 98 31.70 -4.33 -5.59
CA LEU A 98 32.14 -3.51 -6.71
C LEU A 98 33.61 -3.10 -6.56
N CYS A 99 33.98 -2.64 -5.37
CA CYS A 99 35.38 -2.26 -5.10
C CYS A 99 36.34 -3.45 -5.26
N SER A 100 35.99 -4.62 -4.74
CA SER A 100 36.77 -5.85 -4.88
C SER A 100 36.92 -6.27 -6.35
N LYS A 101 35.81 -6.28 -7.09
CA LYS A 101 35.77 -6.66 -8.52
C LYS A 101 36.67 -5.79 -9.40
N HIS A 102 36.80 -4.52 -9.04
CA HIS A 102 37.57 -3.53 -9.81
C HIS A 102 38.92 -3.20 -9.17
N ASN A 103 39.32 -3.91 -8.09
CA ASN A 103 40.58 -3.69 -7.37
C ASN A 103 40.78 -2.23 -6.91
N VAL A 104 39.73 -1.59 -6.39
CA VAL A 104 39.79 -0.26 -5.80
C VAL A 104 39.51 -0.35 -4.29
N ASN A 105 40.18 0.54 -3.49
CA ASN A 105 40.04 0.52 -2.03
C ASN A 105 38.74 1.11 -1.50
N GLY A 106 37.94 1.76 -2.35
CA GLY A 106 36.66 2.38 -2.00
C GLY A 106 36.00 2.94 -3.24
N ILE A 107 34.69 3.30 -3.12
CA ILE A 107 33.88 3.76 -4.24
C ILE A 107 34.40 5.00 -4.93
N GLU A 108 35.08 5.89 -4.20
CA GLU A 108 35.72 7.08 -4.75
C GLU A 108 36.98 6.73 -5.64
N GLY A 109 37.52 5.52 -5.49
CA GLY A 109 38.66 5.03 -6.28
C GLY A 109 38.35 4.84 -7.77
N PHE A 110 37.08 4.81 -8.16
CA PHE A 110 36.66 4.77 -9.58
C PHE A 110 36.89 6.11 -10.30
N GLY A 111 37.09 7.20 -9.58
CA GLY A 111 37.28 8.56 -10.10
C GLY A 111 36.02 9.15 -10.75
N TYR A 112 35.94 10.47 -10.74
CA TYR A 112 34.89 11.28 -11.39
C TYR A 112 33.41 10.81 -11.07
N GLY A 113 33.17 10.22 -9.90
CA GLY A 113 31.87 9.77 -9.47
C GLY A 113 31.34 8.49 -10.15
N LYS A 114 32.13 7.84 -11.02
CA LYS A 114 31.71 6.62 -11.73
C LYS A 114 31.35 5.46 -10.81
N GLY A 115 31.98 5.36 -9.64
CA GLY A 115 31.65 4.32 -8.66
C GLY A 115 30.19 4.35 -8.25
N TRP A 116 29.64 5.55 -8.06
CA TRP A 116 28.22 5.74 -7.71
C TRP A 116 27.26 5.41 -8.86
N GLU A 117 27.73 5.51 -10.11
CA GLU A 117 26.96 5.06 -11.27
C GLU A 117 26.92 3.53 -11.35
N TYR A 118 28.07 2.87 -11.16
CA TYR A 118 28.13 1.41 -11.11
C TYR A 118 27.33 0.82 -9.96
N GLU A 119 27.32 1.49 -8.80
CA GLU A 119 26.47 1.11 -7.69
C GLU A 119 24.98 1.20 -8.05
N ALA A 120 24.55 2.31 -8.64
CA ALA A 120 23.17 2.48 -9.09
C ALA A 120 22.75 1.40 -10.11
N GLU A 121 23.63 1.04 -11.05
CA GLU A 121 23.39 -0.06 -11.98
C GLU A 121 23.31 -1.42 -11.27
N GLU A 122 24.16 -1.67 -10.28
CA GLU A 122 24.16 -2.93 -9.52
C GLU A 122 22.89 -3.06 -8.68
N ILE A 123 22.48 -1.99 -7.98
CA ILE A 123 21.23 -1.95 -7.24
C ILE A 123 20.04 -2.09 -8.19
N GLY A 124 20.05 -1.45 -9.37
CA GLY A 124 19.02 -1.64 -10.39
C GLY A 124 18.86 -3.12 -10.78
N ARG A 125 19.98 -3.80 -11.12
CA ARG A 125 19.98 -5.23 -11.42
C ARG A 125 19.44 -6.09 -10.26
N PHE A 126 19.75 -5.71 -9.04
CA PHE A 126 19.25 -6.38 -7.85
C PHE A 126 17.72 -6.21 -7.73
N LEU A 127 17.20 -5.01 -7.89
CA LEU A 127 15.76 -4.75 -7.87
C LEU A 127 15.03 -5.52 -8.98
N ASP A 128 15.59 -5.56 -10.19
CA ASP A 128 15.07 -6.36 -11.30
C ASP A 128 15.04 -7.86 -10.95
N SER A 129 16.05 -8.37 -10.24
CA SER A 129 16.08 -9.76 -9.80
C SER A 129 14.95 -10.13 -8.82
N THR A 130 14.51 -9.17 -8.01
CA THR A 130 13.38 -9.35 -7.08
C THR A 130 12.04 -9.53 -7.78
N GLU A 131 11.93 -9.14 -9.06
CA GLU A 131 10.71 -9.29 -9.85
C GLU A 131 10.24 -10.74 -9.94
N ARG A 132 11.18 -11.69 -9.92
CA ARG A 132 10.86 -13.12 -9.89
C ARG A 132 10.14 -13.55 -8.60
N LEU A 133 10.49 -12.94 -7.46
CA LEU A 133 9.80 -13.14 -6.19
C LEU A 133 8.38 -12.56 -6.25
N ILE A 134 8.26 -11.34 -6.77
CA ILE A 134 6.97 -10.65 -6.94
C ILE A 134 6.03 -11.47 -7.83
N GLN A 135 6.51 -11.97 -8.96
CA GLN A 135 5.73 -12.83 -9.87
C GLN A 135 5.33 -14.17 -9.23
N ALA A 136 6.13 -14.68 -8.29
CA ALA A 136 5.79 -15.87 -7.51
C ALA A 136 4.83 -15.59 -6.33
N GLY A 137 4.31 -14.35 -6.21
CA GLY A 137 3.40 -13.94 -5.14
C GLY A 137 4.09 -13.62 -3.81
N ILE A 138 5.44 -13.50 -3.80
CA ILE A 138 6.21 -13.21 -2.58
C ILE A 138 6.39 -11.69 -2.48
N HIS A 139 5.97 -11.11 -1.36
CA HIS A 139 6.19 -9.70 -1.07
C HIS A 139 7.68 -9.45 -0.77
N VAL A 140 8.19 -8.31 -1.20
CA VAL A 140 9.57 -7.88 -0.92
C VAL A 140 9.53 -6.58 -0.12
N ALA A 141 10.07 -6.60 1.10
CA ALA A 141 10.14 -5.46 1.99
C ALA A 141 11.59 -5.03 2.21
N LEU A 142 11.93 -3.82 1.80
CA LEU A 142 13.23 -3.19 2.01
C LEU A 142 13.11 -2.21 3.18
N LEU A 143 13.78 -2.51 4.30
CA LEU A 143 13.83 -1.61 5.46
C LEU A 143 15.05 -0.70 5.33
N CYS A 144 14.86 0.61 5.54
CA CYS A 144 15.94 1.59 5.47
C CYS A 144 15.94 2.50 6.70
N HIS A 145 17.11 2.98 7.10
CA HIS A 145 17.18 4.10 8.01
C HIS A 145 16.78 5.40 7.31
N ALA A 146 16.33 6.37 8.10
CA ALA A 146 16.08 7.73 7.65
C ALA A 146 17.25 8.65 7.96
N ILE A 147 17.47 9.63 7.11
CA ILE A 147 18.41 10.73 7.32
C ILE A 147 17.72 12.04 6.98
N THR A 148 18.07 13.11 7.71
CA THR A 148 17.61 14.46 7.37
C THR A 148 18.60 15.10 6.37
N ARG A 149 18.06 15.65 5.28
CA ARG A 149 18.84 16.43 4.30
C ARG A 149 18.22 17.80 4.08
N LYS A 150 19.04 18.78 3.71
CA LYS A 150 18.52 20.07 3.25
C LYS A 150 17.93 19.91 1.86
N ALA A 151 16.70 20.38 1.69
CA ALA A 151 16.01 20.45 0.43
C ALA A 151 15.54 21.88 0.16
N SER A 152 15.39 22.23 -1.10
CA SER A 152 14.77 23.49 -1.54
C SER A 152 13.68 23.18 -2.55
N LEU A 153 12.59 23.93 -2.49
CA LEU A 153 11.58 23.91 -3.54
C LEU A 153 11.74 25.19 -4.39
N PRO A 154 11.54 25.10 -5.72
CA PRO A 154 11.63 26.28 -6.59
C PRO A 154 10.72 27.45 -6.18
N GLU A 155 9.65 27.13 -5.45
CA GLU A 155 8.63 28.10 -5.01
C GLU A 155 8.94 28.71 -3.63
N ILE A 156 9.95 28.19 -2.93
CA ILE A 156 10.32 28.62 -1.57
C ILE A 156 11.80 29.04 -1.60
N ASP A 157 12.04 30.33 -1.39
CA ASP A 157 13.41 30.88 -1.31
C ASP A 157 14.05 30.59 0.08
N ALA A 158 13.93 29.33 0.54
CA ALA A 158 14.51 28.88 1.78
C ALA A 158 14.79 27.37 1.74
N GLU A 159 15.87 26.98 2.38
CA GLU A 159 16.17 25.58 2.63
C GLU A 159 15.35 25.06 3.83
N TYR A 160 14.87 23.84 3.73
CA TYR A 160 14.19 23.15 4.82
C TYR A 160 14.72 21.72 5.01
N ASP A 161 14.45 21.16 6.19
CA ASP A 161 14.85 19.78 6.51
C ASP A 161 13.85 18.79 5.90
N HIS A 162 14.38 17.82 5.14
CA HIS A 162 13.61 16.76 4.50
C HIS A 162 14.12 15.40 4.96
N TRP A 163 13.20 14.53 5.39
CA TRP A 163 13.51 13.14 5.73
C TRP A 163 13.58 12.29 4.47
N GLU A 164 14.68 11.60 4.29
CA GLU A 164 14.97 10.76 3.14
C GLU A 164 15.54 9.40 3.57
N LEU A 165 15.51 8.42 2.66
CA LEU A 165 16.19 7.14 2.87
C LEU A 165 17.69 7.37 3.00
N LYS A 166 18.33 6.74 3.99
CA LYS A 166 19.78 6.81 4.23
C LYS A 166 20.51 5.91 3.26
N LEU A 167 20.48 6.27 1.97
CA LEU A 167 21.09 5.54 0.86
C LEU A 167 21.91 6.48 -0.01
N GLY A 168 22.95 5.95 -0.62
CA GLY A 168 23.82 6.69 -1.52
C GLY A 168 24.63 7.80 -0.86
N ASN A 169 25.41 8.52 -1.68
CA ASN A 169 26.20 9.66 -1.23
C ASN A 169 25.38 10.96 -1.25
N LYS A 170 25.79 11.93 -0.44
CA LYS A 170 25.16 13.26 -0.31
C LYS A 170 25.00 14.03 -1.62
N THR A 171 25.93 13.86 -2.57
CA THR A 171 25.95 14.61 -3.83
C THR A 171 25.34 13.88 -5.02
N THR A 172 25.25 12.55 -4.98
CA THR A 172 24.80 11.73 -6.11
C THR A 172 23.79 10.68 -5.64
N ASN A 173 22.81 11.11 -4.82
CA ASN A 173 21.81 10.18 -4.31
C ASN A 173 20.93 9.65 -5.45
N LYS A 174 21.40 8.56 -6.09
CA LYS A 174 20.67 7.87 -7.17
C LYS A 174 19.90 6.66 -6.65
N ILE A 175 20.28 6.09 -5.51
CA ILE A 175 19.72 4.84 -4.97
C ILE A 175 18.33 5.07 -4.35
N ALA A 176 18.17 6.13 -3.53
CA ALA A 176 16.86 6.41 -2.91
C ALA A 176 15.75 6.66 -3.94
N PRO A 177 15.95 7.42 -5.04
CA PRO A 177 15.01 7.52 -6.14
C PRO A 177 14.66 6.16 -6.74
N LEU A 178 15.65 5.29 -7.04
CA LEU A 178 15.41 3.96 -7.60
C LEU A 178 14.48 3.11 -6.72
N LEU A 179 14.71 3.08 -5.41
CA LEU A 179 13.85 2.34 -4.48
C LEU A 179 12.43 2.90 -4.45
N LYS A 180 12.30 4.23 -4.45
CA LYS A 180 10.98 4.90 -4.47
C LYS A 180 10.22 4.64 -5.76
N GLU A 181 10.89 4.62 -6.90
CA GLU A 181 10.29 4.30 -8.20
C GLU A 181 9.89 2.83 -8.28
N TRP A 182 10.76 1.92 -7.85
CA TRP A 182 10.52 0.48 -7.82
C TRP A 182 9.35 0.09 -6.93
N SER A 183 9.18 0.71 -5.76
CA SER A 183 8.18 0.33 -4.77
C SER A 183 6.73 0.59 -5.22
N ASP A 184 5.80 -0.23 -4.76
CA ASP A 184 4.36 0.03 -4.84
C ASP A 184 3.90 0.91 -3.68
N ILE A 185 4.52 0.71 -2.52
CA ILE A 185 4.28 1.48 -1.31
C ILE A 185 5.59 1.84 -0.62
N THR A 186 5.74 3.10 -0.26
CA THR A 186 6.84 3.62 0.58
C THR A 186 6.24 4.23 1.84
N LEU A 187 6.56 3.64 2.99
CA LEU A 187 6.08 4.08 4.30
C LEU A 187 7.18 4.83 5.06
N PHE A 188 6.91 6.05 5.46
CA PHE A 188 7.76 6.79 6.40
C PHE A 188 7.27 6.60 7.83
N LEU A 189 8.08 5.96 8.67
CA LEU A 189 7.79 5.75 10.09
C LEU A 189 8.42 6.85 10.93
N ALA A 190 7.62 7.50 11.75
CA ALA A 190 8.07 8.62 12.57
C ALA A 190 7.50 8.60 13.99
N PHE A 191 8.16 9.34 14.87
CA PHE A 191 7.63 9.71 16.17
C PHE A 191 6.85 11.02 16.03
N GLN A 192 5.58 11.00 16.37
CA GLN A 192 4.75 12.20 16.47
C GLN A 192 4.85 12.74 17.89
N THR A 193 5.69 13.74 18.09
CA THR A 193 5.90 14.36 19.39
C THR A 193 4.96 15.56 19.55
N HIS A 194 4.12 15.52 20.57
CA HIS A 194 3.30 16.67 20.97
C HIS A 194 4.09 17.54 21.94
N VAL A 195 4.29 18.79 21.57
CA VAL A 195 5.01 19.77 22.37
C VAL A 195 4.01 20.76 22.93
N ILE A 196 3.93 20.86 24.26
CA ILE A 196 3.08 21.83 24.95
C ILE A 196 3.96 22.91 25.54
N ALA A 197 3.59 24.18 25.34
CA ALA A 197 4.18 25.28 26.05
C ALA A 197 3.84 25.17 27.55
N THR A 198 4.85 25.28 28.42
CA THR A 198 4.70 25.12 29.88
C THR A 198 4.76 26.45 30.65
N ASP A 199 4.93 27.56 29.92
CA ASP A 199 4.90 28.92 30.50
C ASP A 199 4.00 29.84 29.65
N ASP A 200 3.42 30.85 30.31
CA ASP A 200 2.53 31.86 29.72
C ASP A 200 3.22 32.71 28.62
N LYS A 201 4.54 32.63 28.50
CA LYS A 201 5.36 33.36 27.54
C LYS A 201 5.79 32.49 26.35
N GLY A 202 5.39 31.21 26.31
CA GLY A 202 5.72 30.30 25.22
C GLY A 202 7.22 30.02 25.04
N LYS A 203 8.04 30.24 26.09
CA LYS A 203 9.51 30.03 26.05
C LYS A 203 9.96 28.66 26.54
N LYS A 204 9.12 27.98 27.32
CA LYS A 204 9.42 26.64 27.84
C LYS A 204 8.46 25.64 27.21
N HIS A 205 9.00 24.57 26.64
CA HIS A 205 8.25 23.52 25.99
C HIS A 205 8.51 22.18 26.68
N LYS A 206 7.48 21.36 26.82
CA LYS A 206 7.59 19.99 27.29
C LYS A 206 6.97 19.04 26.27
N ALA A 207 7.71 18.01 25.89
CA ALA A 207 7.17 16.91 25.12
C ALA A 207 6.25 16.07 26.03
N THR A 208 4.99 15.89 25.64
CA THR A 208 3.97 15.24 26.48
C THR A 208 3.58 13.86 26.01
N ALA A 209 3.61 13.59 24.73
CA ALA A 209 3.31 12.28 24.17
C ALA A 209 4.16 12.06 22.92
N CYS A 210 4.52 10.81 22.69
CA CYS A 210 5.25 10.40 21.50
C CYS A 210 4.55 9.17 20.93
N ASN A 211 3.62 9.39 20.00
CA ASN A 211 2.99 8.32 19.26
C ASN A 211 3.87 7.94 18.08
N ARG A 212 3.82 6.67 17.70
CA ARG A 212 4.47 6.20 16.47
C ARG A 212 3.43 6.11 15.35
N VAL A 213 3.76 6.70 14.22
CA VAL A 213 2.87 6.79 13.06
C VAL A 213 3.57 6.34 11.79
N MET A 214 2.79 5.98 10.79
CA MET A 214 3.22 5.70 9.42
C MET A 214 2.61 6.74 8.50
N TYR A 215 3.44 7.45 7.75
CA TYR A 215 2.99 8.31 6.66
C TYR A 215 3.03 7.54 5.35
N THR A 216 1.95 7.59 4.61
CA THR A 216 1.75 6.90 3.34
C THR A 216 1.80 7.86 2.14
N THR A 217 1.63 9.16 2.39
CA THR A 217 1.58 10.21 1.37
C THR A 217 2.77 11.16 1.51
N LYS A 218 3.36 11.51 0.38
CA LYS A 218 4.49 12.45 0.30
C LYS A 218 4.11 13.82 0.84
N SER A 219 5.06 14.46 1.51
CA SER A 219 4.98 15.85 1.93
C SER A 219 6.27 16.62 1.59
N ALA A 220 6.33 17.92 1.93
CA ALA A 220 7.58 18.67 1.82
C ALA A 220 8.68 18.10 2.73
N TRP A 221 8.33 17.47 3.86
CA TRP A 221 9.28 17.03 4.88
C TRP A 221 9.68 15.57 4.80
N TRP A 222 8.98 14.73 4.02
CA TRP A 222 9.31 13.31 3.84
C TRP A 222 8.80 12.78 2.50
N ASP A 223 9.45 11.75 2.03
CA ASP A 223 8.96 10.95 0.90
C ASP A 223 8.04 9.83 1.38
N ALA A 224 6.95 9.61 0.67
CA ALA A 224 6.10 8.44 0.80
C ALA A 224 5.39 8.15 -0.52
N LYS A 225 4.86 6.94 -0.69
CA LYS A 225 4.16 6.52 -1.89
C LYS A 225 3.10 5.50 -1.53
N ASN A 226 1.93 5.61 -2.13
CA ASN A 226 0.80 4.75 -1.82
C ASN A 226 -0.04 4.54 -3.09
N ARG A 227 0.02 3.33 -3.66
CA ARG A 227 -0.80 2.92 -4.81
C ARG A 227 -2.09 2.22 -4.40
N PHE A 228 -2.34 2.06 -3.09
CA PHE A 228 -3.42 1.25 -2.55
C PHE A 228 -4.54 2.08 -1.91
N GLY A 229 -4.47 3.41 -1.99
CA GLY A 229 -5.50 4.29 -1.44
C GLY A 229 -5.58 4.34 0.10
N LEU A 230 -4.50 4.00 0.80
CA LEU A 230 -4.46 4.12 2.26
C LEU A 230 -4.58 5.59 2.70
N PRO A 231 -5.13 5.88 3.90
CA PRO A 231 -5.11 7.21 4.51
C PRO A 231 -3.69 7.77 4.63
N GLU A 232 -3.53 9.10 4.58
CA GLU A 232 -2.23 9.78 4.61
C GLU A 232 -1.36 9.42 5.81
N MET A 233 -1.97 9.21 6.97
CA MET A 233 -1.29 8.87 8.21
C MET A 233 -2.07 7.74 8.91
N LEU A 234 -1.34 6.76 9.40
CA LEU A 234 -1.86 5.58 10.08
C LEU A 234 -1.11 5.36 11.40
N PRO A 235 -1.75 4.78 12.43
CA PRO A 235 -1.03 4.22 13.57
C PRO A 235 0.04 3.22 13.13
N LEU A 236 1.21 3.21 13.82
CA LEU A 236 2.28 2.25 13.50
C LEU A 236 1.94 0.88 14.09
N GLU A 237 1.06 0.18 13.43
CA GLU A 237 0.63 -1.18 13.75
C GLU A 237 0.29 -1.95 12.47
N TYR A 238 0.48 -3.28 12.50
CA TYR A 238 0.22 -4.11 11.32
C TYR A 238 -1.25 -4.08 10.88
N ALA A 239 -2.18 -4.02 11.82
CA ALA A 239 -3.61 -3.95 11.52
C ALA A 239 -3.98 -2.83 10.55
N SER A 240 -3.25 -1.70 10.60
CA SER A 240 -3.46 -0.55 9.71
C SER A 240 -3.14 -0.83 8.24
N ILE A 241 -2.32 -1.84 7.94
CA ILE A 241 -1.90 -2.21 6.58
C ILE A 241 -2.22 -3.67 6.23
N ALA A 242 -2.89 -4.40 7.13
CA ALA A 242 -3.17 -5.82 6.94
C ALA A 242 -3.99 -6.12 5.68
N SER A 243 -4.87 -5.21 5.29
CA SER A 243 -5.68 -5.33 4.06
C SER A 243 -4.86 -5.45 2.78
N LEU A 244 -3.63 -4.91 2.76
CA LEU A 244 -2.73 -5.02 1.61
C LEU A 244 -2.29 -6.47 1.35
N PHE A 245 -2.26 -7.30 2.38
CA PHE A 245 -1.79 -8.68 2.35
C PHE A 245 -2.93 -9.70 2.42
N ALA A 246 -4.17 -9.23 2.54
CA ALA A 246 -5.31 -10.11 2.44
C ALA A 246 -5.34 -10.70 1.02
N THR A 247 -5.28 -12.02 0.92
CA THR A 247 -5.57 -12.69 -0.35
C THR A 247 -6.95 -12.19 -0.80
N PRO A 248 -7.11 -11.65 -2.02
CA PRO A 248 -8.44 -11.33 -2.50
C PRO A 248 -9.32 -12.56 -2.28
N PRO A 249 -10.55 -12.42 -1.78
CA PRO A 249 -11.44 -13.56 -1.69
C PRO A 249 -11.43 -14.23 -3.06
N ALA A 250 -11.18 -15.54 -3.10
CA ALA A 250 -11.23 -16.31 -4.33
C ALA A 250 -12.52 -15.89 -5.06
N PRO A 251 -12.48 -15.60 -6.36
CA PRO A 251 -13.67 -15.20 -7.08
C PRO A 251 -14.76 -16.21 -6.70
N ALA A 252 -15.87 -15.71 -6.18
CA ALA A 252 -16.95 -16.56 -5.73
C ALA A 252 -17.22 -17.56 -6.87
N PRO A 253 -17.38 -18.87 -6.59
CA PRO A 253 -17.54 -19.87 -7.63
C PRO A 253 -18.67 -19.36 -8.52
N VAL A 254 -18.35 -19.10 -9.79
CA VAL A 254 -19.29 -18.62 -10.79
C VAL A 254 -20.58 -19.42 -10.61
N SER A 255 -21.66 -18.75 -10.27
CA SER A 255 -22.90 -19.44 -9.99
C SER A 255 -23.29 -20.31 -11.18
N LYS A 256 -23.90 -21.46 -10.95
CA LYS A 256 -24.37 -22.33 -12.04
C LYS A 256 -25.16 -21.55 -13.10
N ALA A 257 -25.83 -20.46 -12.71
CA ALA A 257 -26.52 -19.54 -13.58
C ALA A 257 -25.57 -18.80 -14.54
N GLN A 258 -24.42 -18.31 -14.05
CA GLN A 258 -23.40 -17.65 -14.90
C GLN A 258 -22.71 -18.63 -15.86
N GLN A 259 -22.43 -19.86 -15.41
CA GLN A 259 -21.89 -20.92 -16.30
C GLN A 259 -22.90 -21.33 -17.38
N LEU A 260 -24.20 -21.33 -17.08
CA LEU A 260 -25.26 -21.58 -18.05
C LEU A 260 -25.42 -20.44 -19.05
N VAL A 261 -25.24 -19.19 -18.63
CA VAL A 261 -25.25 -18.01 -19.51
C VAL A 261 -24.04 -18.04 -20.47
N GLU A 262 -22.85 -18.34 -19.97
CA GLU A 262 -21.64 -18.49 -20.80
C GLU A 262 -21.75 -19.66 -21.80
N GLN A 263 -22.32 -20.79 -21.36
CA GLN A 263 -22.59 -21.92 -22.24
C GLN A 263 -23.67 -21.62 -23.27
N ALA A 264 -24.71 -20.85 -22.92
CA ALA A 264 -25.76 -20.40 -23.83
C ALA A 264 -25.20 -19.41 -24.88
N GLN A 265 -24.32 -18.50 -24.50
CA GLN A 265 -23.63 -17.59 -25.42
C GLN A 265 -22.68 -18.33 -26.36
N ALA A 266 -21.96 -19.32 -25.89
CA ALA A 266 -21.10 -20.18 -26.73
C ALA A 266 -21.89 -21.09 -27.68
N ALA A 267 -23.14 -21.40 -27.34
CA ALA A 267 -24.05 -22.20 -28.16
C ALA A 267 -24.86 -21.38 -29.16
N GLY A 268 -24.68 -20.04 -29.26
CA GLY A 268 -25.37 -19.18 -30.22
C GLY A 268 -26.89 -19.04 -29.96
N LEU A 269 -27.32 -19.25 -28.71
CA LEU A 269 -28.73 -19.03 -28.35
C LEU A 269 -28.97 -17.54 -28.10
N PRO A 270 -30.17 -16.99 -28.47
CA PRO A 270 -30.47 -15.57 -28.32
C PRO A 270 -30.39 -15.12 -26.86
N THR A 271 -29.69 -14.01 -26.65
CA THR A 271 -29.51 -13.37 -25.33
C THR A 271 -30.63 -12.38 -25.04
N GLU A 272 -30.82 -11.97 -23.78
CA GLU A 272 -31.85 -11.02 -23.34
C GLU A 272 -31.91 -9.70 -24.14
N GLN A 273 -30.88 -9.37 -24.91
CA GLN A 273 -30.84 -8.18 -25.78
C GLN A 273 -31.77 -8.31 -27.01
N ASP A 274 -32.18 -9.51 -27.38
CA ASP A 274 -33.06 -9.74 -28.55
C ASP A 274 -34.56 -9.55 -28.23
N PHE A 275 -34.89 -9.34 -26.93
CA PHE A 275 -36.27 -9.15 -26.44
C PHE A 275 -36.61 -7.70 -26.08
N ALA A 276 -35.80 -6.73 -26.44
CA ALA A 276 -35.97 -5.30 -26.08
C ALA A 276 -37.08 -4.58 -26.88
N THR A 277 -38.17 -5.25 -27.21
CA THR A 277 -39.40 -4.61 -27.75
C THR A 277 -40.65 -5.12 -27.02
N ALA A 278 -40.70 -4.94 -25.73
CA ALA A 278 -41.95 -5.04 -24.95
C ALA A 278 -42.12 -3.81 -24.07
N THR A 279 -43.26 -3.17 -24.22
CA THR A 279 -43.74 -1.96 -23.54
C THR A 279 -43.48 -2.00 -22.01
N PRO A 280 -43.05 -0.89 -21.37
CA PRO A 280 -42.78 -0.88 -19.95
C PRO A 280 -44.09 -1.00 -19.13
N ILE A 281 -44.17 -2.00 -18.27
CA ILE A 281 -45.15 -2.04 -17.20
C ILE A 281 -44.64 -1.05 -16.13
N VAL A 282 -45.42 0.01 -15.93
CA VAL A 282 -45.22 0.97 -14.83
C VAL A 282 -45.55 0.24 -13.52
N THR A 283 -44.51 -0.10 -12.76
CA THR A 283 -44.65 -0.49 -11.35
C THR A 283 -44.22 0.70 -10.48
N THR A 284 -45.11 1.14 -9.63
CA THR A 284 -44.92 2.20 -8.63
C THR A 284 -43.75 1.88 -7.69
N PRO A 285 -42.81 2.82 -7.45
CA PRO A 285 -41.64 2.56 -6.64
C PRO A 285 -41.81 3.05 -5.21
N ASP A 286 -42.44 2.25 -4.34
CA ASP A 286 -42.52 2.58 -2.90
C ASP A 286 -42.41 1.35 -2.00
N SER A 287 -41.77 0.25 -2.44
CA SER A 287 -41.62 -0.92 -1.57
C SER A 287 -40.16 -1.01 -1.10
N LEU A 288 -39.99 -1.03 0.23
CA LEU A 288 -38.72 -1.30 0.91
C LEU A 288 -38.38 -2.80 0.92
N ASP A 289 -39.03 -3.59 0.08
CA ASP A 289 -38.88 -5.04 0.00
C ASP A 289 -37.45 -5.39 -0.50
N GLY A 290 -36.80 -6.26 0.25
CA GLY A 290 -35.41 -6.70 -0.08
C GLY A 290 -34.30 -5.80 0.43
N ILE A 291 -34.61 -4.67 1.07
CA ILE A 291 -33.61 -3.82 1.74
C ILE A 291 -33.30 -4.42 3.12
N PHE A 292 -32.04 -4.31 3.54
CA PHE A 292 -31.55 -4.74 4.85
C PHE A 292 -32.48 -4.20 5.97
N PRO A 293 -32.98 -5.06 6.88
CA PRO A 293 -34.07 -4.68 7.83
C PRO A 293 -33.71 -3.45 8.69
N GLN A 294 -32.45 -3.32 9.13
CA GLN A 294 -32.03 -2.17 9.94
C GLN A 294 -31.98 -0.88 9.12
N LEU A 295 -31.55 -0.96 7.87
CA LEU A 295 -31.55 0.17 6.95
C LEU A 295 -32.95 0.59 6.57
N ALA A 296 -33.80 -0.38 6.26
CA ALA A 296 -35.22 -0.14 5.97
C ALA A 296 -35.91 0.57 7.12
N GLN A 297 -35.67 0.17 8.37
CA GLN A 297 -36.21 0.84 9.56
C GLN A 297 -35.75 2.30 9.68
N LEU A 298 -34.47 2.57 9.39
CA LEU A 298 -33.94 3.94 9.40
C LEU A 298 -34.54 4.79 8.29
N MET A 299 -34.75 4.25 7.11
CA MET A 299 -35.41 4.92 5.99
C MET A 299 -36.84 5.23 6.29
N GLU A 300 -37.59 4.27 6.83
CA GLU A 300 -39.01 4.44 7.23
C GLU A 300 -39.14 5.48 8.34
N ALA A 301 -38.35 5.38 9.40
CA ALA A 301 -38.40 6.31 10.54
C ALA A 301 -38.09 7.76 10.16
N ASN A 302 -37.34 7.99 9.07
CA ASN A 302 -36.93 9.32 8.62
C ASN A 302 -37.60 9.73 7.30
N HIS A 303 -38.56 8.95 6.81
CA HIS A 303 -39.29 9.19 5.54
C HIS A 303 -38.33 9.41 4.35
N VAL A 304 -37.32 8.52 4.21
CA VAL A 304 -36.33 8.55 3.13
C VAL A 304 -36.70 7.51 2.10
N SER A 305 -36.79 7.94 0.82
CA SER A 305 -37.06 7.01 -0.28
C SER A 305 -35.75 6.29 -0.74
N PRO A 306 -35.85 5.13 -1.39
CA PRO A 306 -34.70 4.45 -1.97
C PRO A 306 -33.92 5.35 -2.94
N GLU A 307 -34.58 6.15 -3.76
CA GLU A 307 -34.00 7.04 -4.74
C GLU A 307 -33.16 8.14 -4.08
N GLU A 308 -33.63 8.70 -2.97
CA GLU A 308 -32.90 9.73 -2.22
C GLU A 308 -31.60 9.16 -1.63
N LEU A 309 -31.65 7.93 -1.12
CA LEU A 309 -30.44 7.26 -0.63
C LEU A 309 -29.48 6.92 -1.76
N GLN A 310 -29.97 6.42 -2.89
CA GLN A 310 -29.20 6.15 -4.09
C GLN A 310 -28.46 7.39 -4.59
N GLN A 311 -29.15 8.52 -4.65
CA GLN A 311 -28.56 9.78 -5.06
C GLN A 311 -27.38 10.18 -4.16
N VAL A 312 -27.53 10.15 -2.85
CA VAL A 312 -26.46 10.51 -1.91
C VAL A 312 -25.29 9.52 -2.00
N VAL A 313 -25.57 8.23 -2.15
CA VAL A 313 -24.52 7.20 -2.34
C VAL A 313 -23.77 7.40 -3.64
N GLY A 314 -24.48 7.76 -4.72
CA GLY A 314 -23.91 8.10 -6.03
C GLY A 314 -23.07 9.37 -6.01
N GLU A 315 -23.55 10.45 -5.36
CA GLU A 315 -22.82 11.70 -5.18
C GLU A 315 -21.52 11.52 -4.40
N LYS A 316 -21.49 10.57 -3.45
CA LYS A 316 -20.27 10.19 -2.72
C LYS A 316 -19.35 9.25 -3.49
N GLY A 317 -19.78 8.74 -4.65
CA GLY A 317 -18.96 7.88 -5.52
C GLY A 317 -18.78 6.46 -5.01
N TYR A 318 -19.61 5.98 -4.09
CA TYR A 318 -19.52 4.61 -3.58
C TYR A 318 -20.12 3.59 -4.56
N PHE A 319 -21.27 3.90 -5.15
CA PHE A 319 -21.93 3.10 -6.18
C PHE A 319 -22.56 4.00 -7.23
N PRO A 320 -22.88 3.47 -8.44
CA PRO A 320 -23.65 4.19 -9.43
C PRO A 320 -25.01 4.65 -8.87
N ALA A 321 -25.44 5.85 -9.24
CA ALA A 321 -26.69 6.45 -8.72
C ALA A 321 -27.97 5.69 -9.14
N ASP A 322 -27.87 4.77 -10.09
CA ASP A 322 -28.92 3.89 -10.57
C ASP A 322 -28.91 2.49 -9.90
N MET A 323 -27.93 2.21 -9.03
CA MET A 323 -27.86 0.92 -8.33
C MET A 323 -28.92 0.82 -7.24
N PRO A 324 -29.86 -0.15 -7.32
CA PRO A 324 -30.93 -0.32 -6.33
C PRO A 324 -30.42 -0.59 -4.91
N VAL A 325 -31.03 0.03 -3.90
CA VAL A 325 -30.60 -0.07 -2.49
C VAL A 325 -30.61 -1.52 -1.96
N ASN A 326 -31.50 -2.37 -2.46
CA ASN A 326 -31.54 -3.79 -2.11
C ASN A 326 -30.39 -4.61 -2.68
N GLN A 327 -29.55 -4.03 -3.56
CA GLN A 327 -28.35 -4.66 -4.10
C GLN A 327 -27.07 -4.17 -3.38
N TYR A 328 -27.18 -3.28 -2.41
CA TYR A 328 -26.01 -2.85 -1.67
C TYR A 328 -25.42 -4.01 -0.86
N PRO A 329 -24.06 -4.19 -0.89
CA PRO A 329 -23.39 -5.21 -0.09
C PRO A 329 -23.66 -5.02 1.40
N GLN A 330 -23.83 -6.14 2.13
CA GLN A 330 -24.08 -6.11 3.58
C GLN A 330 -23.04 -5.31 4.34
N ASP A 331 -21.77 -5.51 4.01
CA ASP A 331 -20.65 -4.80 4.65
C ASP A 331 -20.71 -3.29 4.45
N PHE A 332 -21.22 -2.83 3.32
CA PHE A 332 -21.43 -1.42 3.05
C PHE A 332 -22.60 -0.86 3.86
N VAL A 333 -23.69 -1.61 3.96
CA VAL A 333 -24.85 -1.20 4.75
C VAL A 333 -24.50 -1.10 6.23
N GLU A 334 -23.86 -2.13 6.79
CA GLU A 334 -23.49 -2.20 8.20
C GLU A 334 -22.29 -1.30 8.55
N GLY A 335 -21.32 -1.17 7.62
CA GLY A 335 -20.08 -0.40 7.83
C GLY A 335 -20.21 1.09 7.51
N TRP A 336 -21.13 1.47 6.62
CA TRP A 336 -21.25 2.86 6.19
C TRP A 336 -22.69 3.40 6.35
N CYS A 337 -23.72 2.80 5.76
CA CYS A 337 -25.05 3.39 5.77
C CYS A 337 -25.61 3.56 7.19
N ILE A 338 -25.52 2.54 8.02
CA ILE A 338 -26.07 2.55 9.39
C ILE A 338 -25.28 3.45 10.32
N PRO A 339 -23.93 3.32 10.43
CA PRO A 339 -23.15 4.16 11.34
C PRO A 339 -23.15 5.65 10.97
N TRP A 340 -23.24 5.95 9.68
CA TRP A 340 -23.22 7.33 9.15
C TRP A 340 -24.60 7.87 8.82
N TRP A 341 -25.67 7.20 9.24
CA TRP A 341 -27.06 7.54 8.88
C TRP A 341 -27.41 9.01 9.13
N LYS A 342 -26.97 9.57 10.24
CA LYS A 342 -27.21 10.98 10.56
C LYS A 342 -26.66 11.91 9.46
N ASN A 343 -25.44 11.68 9.03
CA ASN A 343 -24.79 12.51 7.99
C ASN A 343 -25.44 12.31 6.62
N ILE A 344 -25.85 11.08 6.32
CA ILE A 344 -26.59 10.73 5.09
C ILE A 344 -27.93 11.47 5.08
N PHE A 345 -28.66 11.42 6.18
CA PHE A 345 -29.94 12.11 6.33
C PHE A 345 -29.81 13.63 6.22
N ASP A 346 -28.77 14.22 6.81
CA ASP A 346 -28.49 15.66 6.69
C ASP A 346 -28.23 16.06 5.22
N LEU A 347 -27.54 15.22 4.45
CA LEU A 347 -27.34 15.45 3.00
C LEU A 347 -28.63 15.31 2.20
N ILE A 348 -29.46 14.31 2.51
CA ILE A 348 -30.77 14.15 1.88
C ILE A 348 -31.65 15.39 2.15
N GLN A 349 -31.64 15.90 3.38
CA GLN A 349 -32.38 17.12 3.72
C GLN A 349 -31.86 18.35 2.96
N GLN A 350 -30.55 18.45 2.74
CA GLN A 350 -29.94 19.51 1.92
C GLN A 350 -30.41 19.41 0.47
N ASN A 351 -30.43 18.20 -0.11
CA ASN A 351 -30.86 17.96 -1.48
C ASN A 351 -32.36 18.26 -1.66
N ARG A 352 -33.21 17.98 -0.65
CA ARG A 352 -34.63 18.34 -0.65
C ARG A 352 -34.86 19.88 -0.65
N ASN A 353 -33.95 20.66 -0.10
CA ASN A 353 -34.06 22.12 0.07
C ASN A 353 -33.40 22.93 -1.06
N VAL A 354 -32.88 22.30 -2.11
CA VAL A 354 -32.37 23.02 -3.29
C VAL A 354 -33.56 23.37 -4.19
N PRO A 355 -33.94 24.65 -4.39
CA PRO A 355 -34.94 25.02 -5.36
C PRO A 355 -34.41 24.77 -6.76
N PHE A 356 -35.19 24.13 -7.61
CA PHE A 356 -34.94 23.94 -9.03
C PHE A 356 -34.84 25.26 -9.78
#